data_6ac524f4d9ba6c16743f7df8fa1c8b84
#
_entry.id   6ac524f4d9ba6c16743f7df8fa1c8b84
#
_cell.length_a   1.000
_cell.length_b   1.000
_cell.length_c   1.000
_cell.angle_alpha   90.00
_cell.angle_beta   90.00
_cell.angle_gamma   90.00
#
_symmetry.space_group_name_H-M   'P 1'
#
loop_
_entity.id
_entity.type
_entity.pdbx_description
1 polymer ?
#
loop_
_entity_poly.entity_id
_entity_poly.type
_entity_poly.pdbx_seq_one_letter_code
_entity_poly.pdbx_strand_id
1 'polypeptide(L)'
;MRELTTTGLICVRDDYGIEYVVSKISYTVREDETYKYVFTPNYSVIDLLTYNEYQGIPGLKMELRKEEYIRENMVPVFISERSPNKNREDLWELLAEVGLDYHNQLEWLIRTDTRYSGDRFYVKRFTEADEKRCVVIDEPSYEERALSYCKRVLDVVCAGHDVQTENYLIDDSNRKQFYHLLTTLYRSEYEAKRKKELENKKAAPRGRQRIKMDILKSHEIFKLFTKEKISEAEALQRLGVSRATFYRRLKEFRDLA
;
A
#
# COMPACT_ATOMS: atom_id res chain seq x y z
N MET A 1 -21.34 12.95 31.95
CA MET A 1 -21.27 11.66 31.25
C MET A 1 -20.01 11.65 30.38
N ARG A 2 -19.07 10.75 30.64
CA ARG A 2 -17.91 10.59 29.76
C ARG A 2 -18.29 9.60 28.65
N GLU A 3 -18.42 10.08 27.42
CA GLU A 3 -18.52 9.23 26.24
C GLU A 3 -17.11 9.02 25.69
N LEU A 4 -16.73 7.77 25.47
CA LEU A 4 -15.47 7.46 24.80
C LEU A 4 -15.76 7.23 23.31
N THR A 5 -15.19 8.08 22.45
CA THR A 5 -15.40 7.99 21.01
C THR A 5 -14.07 7.69 20.30
N THR A 6 -14.08 6.64 19.50
CA THR A 6 -13.01 6.30 18.55
C THR A 6 -13.48 6.68 17.14
N THR A 7 -12.64 7.35 16.36
CA THR A 7 -12.98 7.78 15.00
C THR A 7 -11.92 7.31 14.00
N GLY A 8 -12.39 6.79 12.86
CA GLY A 8 -11.56 6.36 11.75
C GLY A 8 -12.11 6.77 10.40
N LEU A 9 -11.32 6.61 9.37
CA LEU A 9 -11.68 6.80 7.97
C LEU A 9 -11.67 5.46 7.25
N ILE A 10 -12.77 5.14 6.57
CA ILE A 10 -12.86 3.98 5.69
C ILE A 10 -12.32 4.39 4.34
N CYS A 11 -11.27 3.70 3.90
CA CYS A 11 -10.54 3.99 2.68
C CYS A 11 -10.58 2.81 1.72
N VAL A 12 -10.48 3.12 0.42
CA VAL A 12 -10.27 2.17 -0.68
C VAL A 12 -9.01 2.59 -1.42
N ARG A 13 -8.17 1.64 -1.83
CA ARG A 13 -7.00 1.93 -2.65
C ARG A 13 -7.11 1.22 -4.00
N ASP A 14 -6.90 1.96 -5.09
CA ASP A 14 -6.90 1.40 -6.43
C ASP A 14 -5.56 0.72 -6.80
N ASP A 15 -5.50 0.13 -8.00
CA ASP A 15 -4.32 -0.56 -8.51
C ASP A 15 -3.15 0.38 -8.83
N TYR A 16 -3.40 1.68 -8.88
CA TYR A 16 -2.41 2.75 -9.12
C TYR A 16 -1.90 3.37 -7.81
N GLY A 17 -2.41 2.91 -6.66
CA GLY A 17 -2.03 3.39 -5.34
C GLY A 17 -2.71 4.70 -4.94
N ILE A 18 -3.79 5.11 -5.64
CA ILE A 18 -4.61 6.24 -5.23
C ILE A 18 -5.53 5.77 -4.09
N GLU A 19 -5.57 6.54 -3.01
CA GLU A 19 -6.39 6.29 -1.85
C GLU A 19 -7.65 7.17 -1.88
N TYR A 20 -8.81 6.56 -1.65
CA TYR A 20 -10.11 7.22 -1.64
C TYR A 20 -10.72 7.10 -0.25
N VAL A 21 -11.08 8.23 0.38
CA VAL A 21 -11.77 8.26 1.67
C VAL A 21 -13.28 8.22 1.42
N VAL A 22 -13.87 7.04 1.55
CA VAL A 22 -15.29 6.81 1.19
C VAL A 22 -16.26 7.05 2.35
N SER A 23 -15.79 7.00 3.60
CA SER A 23 -16.64 7.29 4.76
C SER A 23 -15.79 7.61 5.98
N LYS A 24 -16.32 8.47 6.86
CA LYS A 24 -15.91 8.56 8.25
C LYS A 24 -16.72 7.52 9.04
N ILE A 25 -16.11 6.89 10.04
CA ILE A 25 -16.76 5.99 10.98
C ILE A 25 -16.42 6.39 12.40
N SER A 26 -17.41 6.48 13.27
CA SER A 26 -17.18 6.66 14.70
C SER A 26 -17.83 5.54 15.51
N TYR A 27 -17.16 5.15 16.58
CA TYR A 27 -17.62 4.21 17.58
C TYR A 27 -17.65 4.92 18.94
N THR A 28 -18.82 5.03 19.53
CA THR A 28 -19.02 5.70 20.81
C THR A 28 -19.61 4.72 21.82
N VAL A 29 -18.98 4.60 22.99
CA VAL A 29 -19.45 3.82 24.13
C VAL A 29 -19.88 4.79 25.23
N ARG A 30 -21.02 4.51 25.85
CA ARG A 30 -21.58 5.23 26.99
C ARG A 30 -21.31 4.52 28.31
N GLU A 31 -21.49 5.21 29.42
CA GLU A 31 -21.28 4.67 30.77
C GLU A 31 -22.23 3.49 31.09
N ASP A 32 -23.40 3.41 30.47
CA ASP A 32 -24.36 2.33 30.57
C ASP A 32 -24.03 1.09 29.69
N GLU A 33 -22.81 1.04 29.15
CA GLU A 33 -22.31 0.03 28.21
C GLU A 33 -23.06 -0.01 26.86
N THR A 34 -24.03 0.88 26.63
CA THR A 34 -24.60 1.03 25.30
C THR A 34 -23.59 1.63 24.34
N TYR A 35 -23.66 1.24 23.09
CA TYR A 35 -22.72 1.74 22.09
C TYR A 35 -23.40 2.01 20.75
N LYS A 36 -22.77 2.87 19.95
CA LYS A 36 -23.22 3.14 18.59
C LYS A 36 -22.06 3.24 17.63
N TYR A 37 -22.29 2.77 16.41
CA TYR A 37 -21.47 3.08 15.24
C TYR A 37 -22.22 4.06 14.36
N VAL A 38 -21.51 5.11 13.89
CA VAL A 38 -22.05 6.09 12.95
C VAL A 38 -21.13 6.12 11.76
N PHE A 39 -21.68 5.85 10.56
CA PHE A 39 -20.98 6.00 9.30
C PHE A 39 -21.48 7.26 8.62
N THR A 40 -20.57 8.15 8.25
CA THR A 40 -20.84 9.39 7.49
C THR A 40 -20.19 9.25 6.13
N PRO A 41 -20.94 8.82 5.08
CA PRO A 41 -20.39 8.62 3.74
C PRO A 41 -19.89 9.92 3.11
N ASN A 42 -18.78 9.80 2.39
CA ASN A 42 -18.24 10.89 1.59
C ASN A 42 -18.72 10.76 0.13
N TYR A 43 -19.93 11.24 -0.15
CA TYR A 43 -20.52 11.12 -1.48
C TYR A 43 -19.76 11.89 -2.55
N SER A 44 -19.07 12.98 -2.21
CA SER A 44 -18.25 13.72 -3.16
C SER A 44 -17.09 12.90 -3.70
N VAL A 45 -16.60 11.93 -2.92
CA VAL A 45 -15.57 10.95 -3.34
C VAL A 45 -16.19 9.70 -3.93
N ILE A 46 -17.26 9.17 -3.33
CA ILE A 46 -17.95 7.97 -3.82
C ILE A 46 -18.40 8.14 -5.28
N ASP A 47 -18.89 9.33 -5.64
CA ASP A 47 -19.37 9.66 -6.99
C ASP A 47 -18.23 9.80 -8.03
N LEU A 48 -16.98 9.78 -7.61
CA LEU A 48 -15.80 9.72 -8.49
C LEU A 48 -15.45 8.28 -8.89
N LEU A 49 -15.84 7.30 -8.07
CA LEU A 49 -15.47 5.90 -8.23
C LEU A 49 -16.40 5.17 -9.18
N THR A 50 -15.83 4.26 -9.95
CA THR A 50 -16.60 3.33 -10.79
C THR A 50 -17.13 2.16 -9.96
N TYR A 51 -18.13 1.43 -10.47
CA TYR A 51 -18.67 0.23 -9.82
C TYR A 51 -17.60 -0.84 -9.54
N ASN A 52 -16.59 -0.95 -10.40
CA ASN A 52 -15.48 -1.89 -10.22
C ASN A 52 -14.51 -1.48 -9.08
N GLU A 53 -14.45 -0.19 -8.78
CA GLU A 53 -13.59 0.36 -7.72
C GLU A 53 -14.31 0.38 -6.37
N TYR A 54 -15.63 0.56 -6.37
CA TYR A 54 -16.44 0.66 -5.15
C TYR A 54 -17.85 0.09 -5.34
N GLN A 55 -18.22 -0.89 -4.53
CA GLN A 55 -19.52 -1.57 -4.56
C GLN A 55 -20.37 -1.28 -3.31
N GLY A 56 -20.02 -0.27 -2.54
CA GLY A 56 -20.67 0.08 -1.28
C GLY A 56 -19.97 -0.52 -0.05
N ILE A 57 -20.28 0.04 1.12
CA ILE A 57 -19.77 -0.46 2.41
C ILE A 57 -20.62 -1.67 2.82
N PRO A 58 -20.02 -2.84 3.12
CA PRO A 58 -20.74 -4.04 3.51
C PRO A 58 -21.74 -3.81 4.67
N GLY A 59 -22.97 -4.26 4.48
CA GLY A 59 -24.04 -4.09 5.47
C GLY A 59 -24.73 -2.73 5.50
N LEU A 60 -24.36 -1.80 4.60
CA LEU A 60 -25.02 -0.50 4.42
C LEU A 60 -25.75 -0.44 3.07
N LYS A 61 -26.99 0.08 3.08
CA LYS A 61 -27.76 0.35 1.84
C LYS A 61 -27.38 1.73 1.29
N MET A 62 -26.22 1.80 0.62
CA MET A 62 -25.63 3.06 0.15
C MET A 62 -26.50 3.75 -0.92
N GLU A 63 -27.38 3.00 -1.60
CA GLU A 63 -28.33 3.53 -2.61
C GLU A 63 -29.32 4.53 -2.00
N LEU A 64 -29.57 4.44 -0.70
CA LEU A 64 -30.46 5.37 0.02
C LEU A 64 -29.84 6.74 0.24
N ARG A 65 -28.54 6.91 0.00
CA ARG A 65 -27.76 8.15 0.11
C ARG A 65 -28.06 8.96 1.39
N LYS A 66 -28.12 8.26 2.53
CA LYS A 66 -28.32 8.90 3.83
C LYS A 66 -27.06 9.67 4.21
N GLU A 67 -27.23 10.80 4.92
CA GLU A 67 -26.12 11.55 5.50
C GLU A 67 -25.36 10.71 6.54
N GLU A 68 -26.11 9.91 7.32
CA GLU A 68 -25.54 9.02 8.31
C GLU A 68 -26.25 7.65 8.34
N TYR A 69 -25.45 6.60 8.59
CA TYR A 69 -25.95 5.26 8.87
C TYR A 69 -25.57 4.88 10.29
N ILE A 70 -26.57 4.74 11.16
CA ILE A 70 -26.39 4.46 12.59
C ILE A 70 -26.68 2.99 12.87
N ARG A 71 -25.86 2.38 13.72
CA ARG A 71 -26.05 1.04 14.30
C ARG A 71 -25.90 1.13 15.81
N GLU A 72 -27.00 0.96 16.53
CA GLU A 72 -27.03 1.00 18.00
C GLU A 72 -27.00 -0.42 18.55
N ASN A 73 -26.13 -0.66 19.53
CA ASN A 73 -25.94 -1.95 20.21
C ASN A 73 -25.78 -3.15 19.27
N MET A 74 -25.28 -2.91 18.08
CA MET A 74 -25.04 -3.91 17.07
C MET A 74 -23.74 -3.63 16.33
N VAL A 75 -22.88 -4.64 16.26
CA VAL A 75 -21.64 -4.55 15.48
C VAL A 75 -21.98 -4.61 13.98
N PRO A 76 -21.57 -3.60 13.19
CA PRO A 76 -21.83 -3.61 11.76
C PRO A 76 -21.10 -4.75 11.04
N VAL A 77 -21.66 -5.25 9.94
CA VAL A 77 -21.07 -6.32 9.11
C VAL A 77 -19.63 -5.93 8.69
N PHE A 78 -19.45 -4.70 8.24
CA PHE A 78 -18.12 -4.17 7.87
C PHE A 78 -17.07 -4.38 8.97
N ILE A 79 -17.43 -4.18 10.23
CA ILE A 79 -16.52 -4.32 11.37
C ILE A 79 -16.34 -5.81 11.74
N SER A 80 -17.45 -6.57 11.83
CA SER A 80 -17.42 -7.95 12.30
C SER A 80 -16.66 -8.92 11.38
N GLU A 81 -16.61 -8.63 10.07
CA GLU A 81 -15.87 -9.44 9.10
C GLU A 81 -14.36 -9.20 9.13
N ARG A 82 -13.91 -8.09 9.73
CA ARG A 82 -12.52 -7.62 9.68
C ARG A 82 -11.81 -7.59 11.02
N SER A 83 -12.56 -7.71 12.11
CA SER A 83 -12.03 -7.62 13.47
C SER A 83 -12.30 -8.90 14.27
N PRO A 84 -11.46 -9.22 15.28
CA PRO A 84 -11.68 -10.40 16.10
C PRO A 84 -13.00 -10.32 16.88
N ASN A 85 -13.71 -11.43 16.95
CA ASN A 85 -14.94 -11.54 17.73
C ASN A 85 -14.62 -11.54 19.22
N LYS A 86 -15.51 -10.94 20.05
CA LYS A 86 -15.39 -10.87 21.51
C LYS A 86 -15.26 -12.25 22.17
N ASN A 87 -15.84 -13.29 21.57
CA ASN A 87 -15.87 -14.65 22.13
C ASN A 87 -14.67 -15.51 21.68
N ARG A 88 -13.70 -14.95 21.02
CA ARG A 88 -12.52 -15.65 20.54
C ARG A 88 -11.57 -15.94 21.72
N GLU A 89 -11.06 -17.18 21.82
CA GLU A 89 -10.22 -17.63 22.94
C GLU A 89 -8.90 -16.87 23.04
N ASP A 90 -8.28 -16.55 21.89
CA ASP A 90 -7.00 -15.82 21.75
C ASP A 90 -7.19 -14.30 21.63
N LEU A 91 -8.38 -13.76 21.95
CA LEU A 91 -8.68 -12.34 21.77
C LEU A 91 -7.66 -11.42 22.45
N TRP A 92 -7.31 -11.73 23.71
CA TRP A 92 -6.41 -10.87 24.48
C TRP A 92 -4.98 -10.88 23.98
N GLU A 93 -4.53 -11.98 23.39
CA GLU A 93 -3.22 -12.08 22.73
C GLU A 93 -3.20 -11.19 21.49
N LEU A 94 -4.24 -11.26 20.65
CA LEU A 94 -4.38 -10.41 19.46
C LEU A 94 -4.47 -8.92 19.79
N LEU A 95 -5.17 -8.56 20.87
CA LEU A 95 -5.24 -7.16 21.32
C LEU A 95 -3.88 -6.68 21.83
N ALA A 96 -3.17 -7.51 22.58
CA ALA A 96 -1.84 -7.20 23.09
C ALA A 96 -0.81 -6.99 21.97
N GLU A 97 -0.88 -7.76 20.86
CA GLU A 97 -0.01 -7.59 19.68
C GLU A 97 -0.08 -6.17 19.10
N VAL A 98 -1.24 -5.51 19.19
CA VAL A 98 -1.44 -4.13 18.71
C VAL A 98 -1.41 -3.09 19.84
N GLY A 99 -1.03 -3.50 21.05
CA GLY A 99 -0.93 -2.62 22.22
C GLY A 99 -2.28 -2.12 22.73
N LEU A 100 -3.32 -2.97 22.67
CA LEU A 100 -4.64 -2.71 23.24
C LEU A 100 -4.84 -3.55 24.50
N ASP A 101 -5.28 -2.91 25.58
CA ASP A 101 -5.65 -3.51 26.86
C ASP A 101 -7.18 -3.60 27.07
N TYR A 102 -7.96 -3.23 26.05
CA TYR A 102 -9.40 -3.25 26.03
C TYR A 102 -9.97 -3.64 24.67
N HIS A 103 -11.18 -4.20 24.66
CA HIS A 103 -11.83 -4.61 23.42
C HIS A 103 -12.53 -3.44 22.75
N ASN A 104 -11.91 -2.94 21.66
CA ASN A 104 -12.49 -1.95 20.74
C ASN A 104 -12.15 -2.37 19.29
N GLN A 105 -13.15 -2.91 18.60
CA GLN A 105 -12.97 -3.46 17.25
C GLN A 105 -12.56 -2.39 16.23
N LEU A 106 -13.06 -1.16 16.34
CA LEU A 106 -12.67 -0.07 15.45
C LEU A 106 -11.23 0.37 15.71
N GLU A 107 -10.82 0.51 16.96
CA GLU A 107 -9.44 0.86 17.32
C GLU A 107 -8.45 -0.25 16.86
N TRP A 108 -8.86 -1.51 17.01
CA TRP A 108 -8.08 -2.64 16.51
C TRP A 108 -7.87 -2.56 14.99
N LEU A 109 -8.93 -2.29 14.21
CA LEU A 109 -8.83 -2.12 12.76
C LEU A 109 -7.92 -0.96 12.36
N ILE A 110 -7.99 0.15 13.09
CA ILE A 110 -7.13 1.33 12.86
C ILE A 110 -5.65 0.98 13.08
N ARG A 111 -5.33 0.14 14.07
CA ARG A 111 -3.95 -0.23 14.40
C ARG A 111 -3.37 -1.34 13.53
N THR A 112 -4.22 -2.23 13.03
CA THR A 112 -3.77 -3.41 12.28
C THR A 112 -3.66 -3.17 10.77
N ASP A 113 -4.28 -2.11 10.23
CA ASP A 113 -4.45 -1.92 8.77
C ASP A 113 -4.97 -3.22 8.08
N THR A 114 -5.81 -3.97 8.81
CA THR A 114 -6.28 -5.28 8.35
C THR A 114 -7.22 -5.13 7.17
N ARG A 115 -6.92 -5.87 6.11
CA ARG A 115 -7.73 -5.94 4.89
C ARG A 115 -8.46 -7.27 4.81
N TYR A 116 -9.72 -7.20 4.44
CA TYR A 116 -10.47 -8.39 4.10
C TYR A 116 -10.09 -8.85 2.68
N SER A 117 -9.90 -10.16 2.49
CA SER A 117 -9.45 -10.70 1.20
C SER A 117 -10.46 -10.52 0.06
N GLY A 118 -11.72 -10.25 0.37
CA GLY A 118 -12.81 -10.08 -0.60
C GLY A 118 -12.98 -8.65 -1.13
N ASP A 119 -12.30 -7.67 -0.56
CA ASP A 119 -12.42 -6.27 -0.97
C ASP A 119 -11.13 -5.45 -0.76
N ARG A 120 -11.20 -4.15 -1.08
CA ARG A 120 -10.05 -3.23 -1.01
C ARG A 120 -10.14 -2.24 0.15
N PHE A 121 -11.10 -2.45 1.08
CA PHE A 121 -11.31 -1.55 2.20
C PHE A 121 -10.27 -1.74 3.30
N TYR A 122 -9.94 -0.64 3.95
CA TYR A 122 -9.19 -0.59 5.20
C TYR A 122 -9.60 0.65 6.00
N VAL A 123 -9.21 0.70 7.27
CA VAL A 123 -9.53 1.81 8.16
C VAL A 123 -8.24 2.47 8.60
N LYS A 124 -8.16 3.78 8.50
CA LYS A 124 -7.08 4.59 9.07
C LYS A 124 -7.60 5.51 10.17
N ARG A 125 -6.70 5.99 11.02
CA ARG A 125 -7.07 6.93 12.08
C ARG A 125 -7.52 8.25 11.47
N PHE A 126 -8.60 8.79 12.03
CA PHE A 126 -9.03 10.16 11.78
C PHE A 126 -8.15 11.12 12.56
N THR A 127 -7.69 12.18 11.94
CA THR A 127 -6.81 13.20 12.52
C THR A 127 -7.41 14.60 12.34
N GLU A 128 -6.89 15.58 13.06
CA GLU A 128 -7.32 17.00 12.90
C GLU A 128 -7.09 17.53 11.47
N ALA A 129 -6.12 16.97 10.74
CA ALA A 129 -5.89 17.34 9.35
C ALA A 129 -7.06 16.94 8.44
N ASP A 130 -7.76 15.86 8.78
CA ASP A 130 -8.91 15.34 8.03
C ASP A 130 -10.20 16.15 8.29
N GLU A 131 -10.19 17.08 9.25
CA GLU A 131 -11.31 18.03 9.49
C GLU A 131 -11.29 19.22 8.54
N LYS A 132 -10.16 19.49 7.90
CA LYS A 132 -10.02 20.64 7.02
C LYS A 132 -10.86 20.46 5.77
N ARG A 133 -11.75 21.42 5.49
CA ARG A 133 -12.53 21.42 4.25
C ARG A 133 -11.66 21.76 3.04
N CYS A 134 -10.71 22.66 3.20
CA CYS A 134 -9.83 23.12 2.11
C CYS A 134 -8.36 22.95 2.50
N VAL A 135 -7.59 22.42 1.57
CA VAL A 135 -6.14 22.21 1.69
C VAL A 135 -5.43 23.09 0.68
N VAL A 136 -4.49 23.91 1.17
CA VAL A 136 -3.63 24.70 0.29
C VAL A 136 -2.46 23.84 -0.17
N ILE A 137 -2.24 23.79 -1.48
CA ILE A 137 -1.13 23.07 -2.10
C ILE A 137 -0.26 24.09 -2.84
N ASP A 138 1.01 24.15 -2.47
CA ASP A 138 1.99 24.97 -3.17
C ASP A 138 2.20 24.47 -4.60
N GLU A 139 2.40 25.41 -5.53
CA GLU A 139 2.75 25.08 -6.91
C GLU A 139 4.02 24.22 -6.98
N PRO A 140 4.15 23.38 -8.02
CA PRO A 140 5.28 22.47 -8.12
C PRO A 140 6.59 23.26 -8.24
N SER A 141 7.59 22.89 -7.44
CA SER A 141 8.95 23.40 -7.63
C SER A 141 9.54 22.90 -8.95
N TYR A 142 10.56 23.59 -9.47
CA TYR A 142 11.25 23.18 -10.70
C TYR A 142 11.80 21.73 -10.64
N GLU A 143 12.14 21.26 -9.45
CA GLU A 143 12.67 19.92 -9.23
C GLU A 143 11.57 18.86 -9.03
N GLU A 144 10.34 19.27 -8.74
CA GLU A 144 9.24 18.35 -8.51
C GLU A 144 8.74 17.74 -9.83
N ARG A 145 8.65 16.42 -9.86
CA ARG A 145 8.10 15.71 -11.02
C ARG A 145 6.59 15.95 -11.11
N ALA A 146 6.09 16.19 -12.33
CA ALA A 146 4.66 16.36 -12.60
C ALA A 146 3.80 15.25 -12.00
N LEU A 147 4.25 13.98 -12.05
CA LEU A 147 3.58 12.84 -11.44
C LEU A 147 3.42 12.97 -9.92
N SER A 148 4.45 13.51 -9.25
CA SER A 148 4.45 13.73 -7.80
C SER A 148 3.43 14.79 -7.40
N TYR A 149 3.43 15.89 -8.13
CA TYR A 149 2.45 16.97 -7.94
C TYR A 149 1.01 16.51 -8.20
N CYS A 150 0.76 15.82 -9.33
CA CYS A 150 -0.55 15.24 -9.62
C CYS A 150 -1.01 14.31 -8.49
N LYS A 151 -0.10 13.49 -7.94
CA LYS A 151 -0.43 12.59 -6.83
C LYS A 151 -0.83 13.36 -5.58
N ARG A 152 -0.11 14.43 -5.21
CA ARG A 152 -0.47 15.27 -4.05
C ARG A 152 -1.85 15.88 -4.19
N VAL A 153 -2.17 16.42 -5.38
CA VAL A 153 -3.51 16.99 -5.64
C VAL A 153 -4.59 15.91 -5.60
N LEU A 154 -4.35 14.74 -6.23
CA LEU A 154 -5.28 13.62 -6.22
C LEU A 154 -5.54 13.10 -4.80
N ASP A 155 -4.52 12.99 -3.96
CA ASP A 155 -4.69 12.52 -2.58
C ASP A 155 -5.64 13.43 -1.79
N VAL A 156 -5.59 14.75 -1.99
CA VAL A 156 -6.49 15.72 -1.35
C VAL A 156 -7.90 15.64 -1.95
N VAL A 157 -8.02 15.58 -3.28
CA VAL A 157 -9.32 15.45 -3.99
C VAL A 157 -10.03 14.16 -3.60
N CYS A 158 -9.29 13.05 -3.54
CA CYS A 158 -9.82 11.73 -3.19
C CYS A 158 -10.05 11.54 -1.68
N ALA A 159 -9.55 12.45 -0.84
CA ALA A 159 -9.95 12.57 0.57
C ALA A 159 -11.26 13.38 0.74
N GLY A 160 -11.71 14.05 -0.32
CA GLY A 160 -12.96 14.86 -0.31
C GLY A 160 -12.74 16.29 0.14
N HIS A 161 -11.50 16.75 0.22
CA HIS A 161 -11.19 18.15 0.54
C HIS A 161 -11.17 19.02 -0.72
N ASP A 162 -11.44 20.31 -0.57
CA ASP A 162 -11.19 21.29 -1.59
C ASP A 162 -9.68 21.55 -1.68
N VAL A 163 -9.19 21.82 -2.89
CA VAL A 163 -7.79 22.15 -3.14
C VAL A 163 -7.69 23.59 -3.60
N GLN A 164 -6.88 24.37 -2.91
CA GLN A 164 -6.54 25.73 -3.32
C GLN A 164 -5.05 25.81 -3.67
N THR A 165 -4.76 26.31 -4.86
CA THR A 165 -3.42 26.73 -5.27
C THR A 165 -3.40 28.22 -5.58
N GLU A 166 -2.26 28.75 -6.00
CA GLU A 166 -2.19 30.15 -6.45
C GLU A 166 -3.06 30.44 -7.68
N ASN A 167 -3.24 29.44 -8.56
CA ASN A 167 -3.84 29.61 -9.88
C ASN A 167 -5.24 29.03 -10.03
N TYR A 168 -5.66 28.11 -9.14
CA TYR A 168 -6.95 27.44 -9.25
C TYR A 168 -7.53 26.97 -7.91
N LEU A 169 -8.83 26.79 -7.90
CA LEU A 169 -9.59 26.18 -6.80
C LEU A 169 -10.32 24.94 -7.34
N ILE A 170 -10.14 23.81 -6.68
CA ILE A 170 -10.93 22.59 -6.91
C ILE A 170 -11.90 22.45 -5.74
N ASP A 171 -13.19 22.51 -6.03
CA ASP A 171 -14.29 22.36 -5.08
C ASP A 171 -15.35 21.39 -5.64
N ASP A 172 -16.46 21.26 -4.96
CA ASP A 172 -17.53 20.34 -5.37
C ASP A 172 -18.08 20.63 -6.77
N SER A 173 -18.00 21.87 -7.27
CA SER A 173 -18.52 22.26 -8.59
C SER A 173 -17.69 21.71 -9.76
N ASN A 174 -16.39 21.54 -9.58
CA ASN A 174 -15.46 21.15 -10.62
C ASN A 174 -14.62 19.90 -10.28
N ARG A 175 -14.73 19.39 -9.05
CA ARG A 175 -13.98 18.22 -8.52
C ARG A 175 -13.95 17.04 -9.48
N LYS A 176 -15.10 16.66 -10.04
CA LYS A 176 -15.21 15.53 -10.95
C LYS A 176 -14.42 15.72 -12.24
N GLN A 177 -14.39 16.92 -12.79
CA GLN A 177 -13.65 17.25 -14.01
C GLN A 177 -12.14 17.18 -13.76
N PHE A 178 -11.68 17.82 -12.68
CA PHE A 178 -10.27 17.75 -12.30
C PHE A 178 -9.83 16.35 -11.95
N TYR A 179 -10.64 15.58 -11.22
CA TYR A 179 -10.36 14.19 -10.93
C TYR A 179 -10.13 13.37 -12.20
N HIS A 180 -11.03 13.45 -13.19
CA HIS A 180 -10.86 12.71 -14.44
C HIS A 180 -9.61 13.11 -15.20
N LEU A 181 -9.31 14.41 -15.27
CA LEU A 181 -8.10 14.90 -15.92
C LEU A 181 -6.84 14.37 -15.22
N LEU A 182 -6.75 14.60 -13.92
CA LEU A 182 -5.58 14.23 -13.12
C LEU A 182 -5.36 12.73 -13.05
N THR A 183 -6.43 11.93 -12.90
CA THR A 183 -6.31 10.45 -12.90
C THR A 183 -5.89 9.91 -14.26
N THR A 184 -6.37 10.48 -15.36
CA THR A 184 -5.95 10.08 -16.70
C THR A 184 -4.46 10.33 -16.90
N LEU A 185 -3.98 11.51 -16.55
CA LEU A 185 -2.56 11.86 -16.63
C LEU A 185 -1.71 10.95 -15.71
N TYR A 186 -2.11 10.82 -14.47
CA TYR A 186 -1.39 10.03 -13.48
C TYR A 186 -1.28 8.55 -13.90
N ARG A 187 -2.40 7.94 -14.29
CA ARG A 187 -2.46 6.52 -14.70
C ARG A 187 -1.63 6.28 -15.97
N SER A 188 -1.71 7.17 -16.97
CA SER A 188 -0.93 7.02 -18.21
C SER A 188 0.58 7.07 -17.96
N GLU A 189 1.05 8.00 -17.14
CA GLU A 189 2.47 8.08 -16.78
C GLU A 189 2.93 6.92 -15.89
N TYR A 190 2.08 6.51 -14.96
CA TYR A 190 2.36 5.34 -14.12
C TYR A 190 2.54 4.07 -14.96
N GLU A 191 1.66 3.84 -15.94
CA GLU A 191 1.76 2.69 -16.85
C GLU A 191 3.00 2.78 -17.74
N ALA A 192 3.31 3.96 -18.27
CA ALA A 192 4.52 4.19 -19.06
C ALA A 192 5.79 3.88 -18.25
N LYS A 193 5.84 4.31 -16.99
CA LYS A 193 6.94 4.00 -16.07
C LYS A 193 7.04 2.50 -15.79
N ARG A 194 5.91 1.85 -15.46
CA ARG A 194 5.84 0.41 -15.20
C ARG A 194 6.30 -0.41 -16.42
N LYS A 195 5.91 0.00 -17.61
CA LYS A 195 6.35 -0.64 -18.87
C LYS A 195 7.86 -0.56 -19.04
N LYS A 196 8.45 0.63 -18.85
CA LYS A 196 9.91 0.82 -18.89
C LYS A 196 10.65 -0.04 -17.85
N GLU A 197 10.13 -0.13 -16.63
CA GLU A 197 10.73 -0.98 -15.58
C GLU A 197 10.68 -2.47 -15.95
N LEU A 198 9.57 -2.93 -16.57
CA LEU A 198 9.45 -4.32 -17.04
C LEU A 198 10.40 -4.61 -18.22
N GLU A 199 10.55 -3.68 -19.14
CA GLU A 199 11.51 -3.79 -20.26
C GLU A 199 12.94 -3.84 -19.71
N ASN A 200 13.30 -2.97 -18.78
CA ASN A 200 14.61 -2.97 -18.13
C ASN A 200 14.88 -4.27 -17.35
N LYS A 201 13.87 -4.82 -16.65
CA LYS A 201 13.99 -6.12 -15.96
C LYS A 201 14.16 -7.29 -16.94
N LYS A 202 13.56 -7.22 -18.12
CA LYS A 202 13.73 -8.23 -19.18
C LYS A 202 15.11 -8.13 -19.84
N ALA A 203 15.63 -6.90 -20.00
CA ALA A 203 16.95 -6.64 -20.55
C ALA A 203 18.09 -6.90 -19.55
N ALA A 204 17.81 -6.85 -18.24
CA ALA A 204 18.81 -7.16 -17.23
C ALA A 204 19.17 -8.66 -17.29
N PRO A 205 20.46 -9.01 -17.29
CA PRO A 205 20.88 -10.42 -17.29
C PRO A 205 20.31 -11.11 -16.04
N ARG A 206 19.53 -12.19 -16.26
CA ARG A 206 18.94 -12.99 -15.19
C ARG A 206 20.04 -13.68 -14.38
N GLY A 207 20.16 -13.34 -13.11
CA GLY A 207 21.09 -13.95 -12.18
C GLY A 207 22.31 -13.08 -11.85
N ARG A 208 23.11 -13.55 -10.90
CA ARG A 208 24.37 -12.91 -10.49
C ARG A 208 25.32 -12.87 -11.70
N GLN A 209 25.88 -11.71 -12.03
CA GLN A 209 26.84 -11.59 -13.12
C GLN A 209 27.97 -12.62 -12.93
N ARG A 210 28.26 -13.35 -13.99
CA ARG A 210 29.39 -14.29 -13.97
C ARG A 210 30.68 -13.50 -13.78
N ILE A 211 31.48 -13.89 -12.81
CA ILE A 211 32.81 -13.30 -12.60
C ILE A 211 33.59 -13.48 -13.91
N LYS A 212 34.00 -12.36 -14.51
CA LYS A 212 34.89 -12.38 -15.69
C LYS A 212 36.24 -12.90 -15.24
N MET A 213 36.62 -14.09 -15.71
CA MET A 213 37.92 -14.67 -15.46
C MET A 213 38.73 -14.58 -16.74
N ASP A 214 40.03 -14.31 -16.61
CA ASP A 214 40.95 -14.47 -17.73
C ASP A 214 40.99 -15.94 -18.13
N ILE A 215 40.55 -16.22 -19.37
CA ILE A 215 40.37 -17.57 -19.89
C ILE A 215 41.72 -18.33 -19.94
N LEU A 216 42.77 -17.67 -20.37
CA LEU A 216 44.09 -18.29 -20.50
C LEU A 216 44.64 -18.65 -19.12
N LYS A 217 44.65 -17.68 -18.21
CA LYS A 217 45.12 -17.88 -16.83
C LYS A 217 44.28 -18.91 -16.08
N SER A 218 42.97 -18.95 -16.26
CA SER A 218 42.11 -19.95 -15.61
C SER A 218 42.35 -21.35 -16.16
N HIS A 219 42.53 -21.52 -17.46
CA HIS A 219 42.86 -22.80 -18.07
C HIS A 219 44.19 -23.38 -17.59
N GLU A 220 45.22 -22.52 -17.45
CA GLU A 220 46.50 -22.97 -16.87
C GLU A 220 46.35 -23.45 -15.44
N ILE A 221 45.62 -22.71 -14.60
CA ILE A 221 45.41 -23.08 -13.21
C ILE A 221 44.59 -24.38 -13.11
N PHE A 222 43.53 -24.55 -13.93
CA PHE A 222 42.74 -25.77 -13.96
C PHE A 222 43.59 -26.99 -14.42
N LYS A 223 44.50 -26.84 -15.43
CA LYS A 223 45.42 -27.90 -15.82
C LYS A 223 46.42 -28.26 -14.72
N LEU A 224 46.95 -27.27 -13.99
CA LEU A 224 47.88 -27.51 -12.88
C LEU A 224 47.14 -28.21 -11.71
N PHE A 225 45.93 -27.78 -11.39
CA PHE A 225 45.10 -28.41 -10.36
C PHE A 225 44.72 -29.85 -10.73
N THR A 226 44.28 -30.11 -11.95
CA THR A 226 43.89 -31.45 -12.43
C THR A 226 45.10 -32.43 -12.47
N LYS A 227 46.33 -31.90 -12.66
CA LYS A 227 47.57 -32.66 -12.60
C LYS A 227 48.19 -32.73 -11.20
N GLU A 228 47.41 -32.36 -10.16
CA GLU A 228 47.83 -32.34 -8.74
C GLU A 228 49.13 -31.54 -8.47
N LYS A 229 49.45 -30.57 -9.34
CA LYS A 229 50.65 -29.73 -9.18
C LYS A 229 50.46 -28.54 -8.25
N ILE A 230 49.23 -28.19 -7.96
CA ILE A 230 48.83 -27.12 -7.01
C ILE A 230 47.68 -27.59 -6.13
N SER A 231 47.63 -27.07 -4.90
CA SER A 231 46.53 -27.35 -3.97
C SER A 231 45.28 -26.57 -4.31
N GLU A 232 44.14 -27.01 -3.76
CA GLU A 232 42.85 -26.26 -3.89
C GLU A 232 42.98 -24.83 -3.35
N ALA A 233 43.59 -24.67 -2.19
CA ALA A 233 43.77 -23.34 -1.54
C ALA A 233 44.57 -22.41 -2.46
N GLU A 234 45.62 -22.89 -3.05
CA GLU A 234 46.48 -22.17 -3.98
C GLU A 234 45.76 -21.80 -5.27
N ALA A 235 44.94 -22.72 -5.82
CA ALA A 235 44.16 -22.48 -7.01
C ALA A 235 43.09 -21.39 -6.77
N LEU A 236 42.40 -21.43 -5.62
CA LEU A 236 41.43 -20.43 -5.22
C LEU A 236 42.05 -19.04 -5.03
N GLN A 237 43.22 -18.99 -4.40
CA GLN A 237 43.96 -17.76 -4.19
C GLN A 237 44.41 -17.10 -5.51
N ARG A 238 44.98 -17.92 -6.43
CA ARG A 238 45.46 -17.46 -7.74
C ARG A 238 44.34 -16.95 -8.63
N LEU A 239 43.13 -17.51 -8.53
CA LEU A 239 41.95 -17.11 -9.32
C LEU A 239 41.09 -16.04 -8.63
N GLY A 240 41.23 -15.82 -7.34
CA GLY A 240 40.44 -14.85 -6.57
C GLY A 240 38.96 -15.18 -6.55
N VAL A 241 38.57 -16.46 -6.54
CA VAL A 241 37.16 -16.88 -6.60
C VAL A 241 36.79 -17.77 -5.41
N SER A 242 35.50 -17.84 -5.12
CA SER A 242 34.99 -18.76 -4.10
C SER A 242 35.09 -20.23 -4.55
N ARG A 243 35.17 -21.15 -3.59
CA ARG A 243 35.20 -22.59 -3.82
C ARG A 243 34.10 -23.08 -4.77
N ALA A 244 32.86 -22.62 -4.54
CA ALA A 244 31.71 -22.99 -5.37
C ALA A 244 31.86 -22.49 -6.83
N THR A 245 32.42 -21.31 -7.03
CA THR A 245 32.68 -20.75 -8.37
C THR A 245 33.79 -21.51 -9.06
N PHE A 246 34.84 -21.89 -8.33
CA PHE A 246 35.98 -22.67 -8.85
C PHE A 246 35.51 -24.01 -9.39
N TYR A 247 34.81 -24.81 -8.58
CA TYR A 247 34.37 -26.14 -9.01
C TYR A 247 33.37 -26.11 -10.16
N ARG A 248 32.49 -25.13 -10.20
CA ARG A 248 31.58 -24.92 -11.32
C ARG A 248 32.35 -24.65 -12.62
N ARG A 249 33.38 -23.79 -12.58
CA ARG A 249 34.22 -23.47 -13.74
C ARG A 249 35.13 -24.60 -14.12
N LEU A 250 35.64 -25.33 -13.16
CA LEU A 250 36.44 -26.55 -13.42
C LEU A 250 35.62 -27.63 -14.14
N LYS A 251 34.34 -27.78 -13.79
CA LYS A 251 33.42 -28.66 -14.50
C LYS A 251 33.24 -28.22 -15.95
N GLU A 252 32.94 -26.95 -16.18
CA GLU A 252 32.83 -26.36 -17.54
C GLU A 252 34.11 -26.57 -18.36
N PHE A 253 35.28 -26.48 -17.73
CA PHE A 253 36.57 -26.76 -18.38
C PHE A 253 36.75 -28.20 -18.75
N ARG A 254 36.32 -29.15 -17.90
CA ARG A 254 36.40 -30.59 -18.18
C ARG A 254 35.43 -31.03 -19.29
N ASP A 255 34.28 -30.39 -19.37
CA ASP A 255 33.25 -30.65 -20.40
C ASP A 255 33.69 -30.16 -21.80
N LEU A 256 34.67 -29.25 -21.86
CA LEU A 256 35.23 -28.67 -23.09
C LEU A 256 36.57 -29.32 -23.53
N ALA A 257 37.22 -30.14 -22.67
CA ALA A 257 38.51 -30.79 -22.91
C ALA A 257 38.35 -32.24 -23.36
#